data_63cd42b8c6a0c5b933e39141daf3d4d3
#
_entry.id   63cd42b8c6a0c5b933e39141daf3d4d3
#
_cell.length_a   1.000
_cell.length_b   1.000
_cell.length_c   1.000
_cell.angle_alpha   90.00
_cell.angle_beta   90.00
_cell.angle_gamma   90.00
#
_symmetry.space_group_name_H-M   'P 1'
#
loop_
_entity.id
_entity.type
_entity.pdbx_description
1 polymer ?
#
loop_
_entity_poly.entity_id
_entity_poly.type
_entity_poly.pdbx_seq_one_letter_code
_entity_poly.pdbx_strand_id
1 'polypeptide(L)'
;MPPPKSRLSEVKIDGSIVLSPSPEAEQDRQMAIHDLLEGNIFSLSNGMEGPYALGLSSMDNRLIFDLSNGTQKFAIGLSLSPFRRIVKDYFQICDSYNLAVQSSNPQQIETIDMARRALHNEGSTLLQERLTGKAEMDFMTARRLFTLLCALIWRAN
;
A
#
# COMPACT_ATOMS: atom_id res chain seq x y z
N MET A 1 -16.95 10.52 21.06
CA MET A 1 -17.26 9.35 20.21
C MET A 1 -16.05 8.43 20.12
N PRO A 2 -16.23 7.15 20.39
CA PRO A 2 -15.13 6.22 20.17
C PRO A 2 -14.79 6.15 18.68
N PRO A 3 -13.52 5.84 18.32
CA PRO A 3 -13.15 5.67 16.91
C PRO A 3 -13.97 4.55 16.25
N PRO A 4 -14.19 4.64 14.94
CA PRO A 4 -14.88 3.55 14.21
C PRO A 4 -14.10 2.24 14.35
N LYS A 5 -14.82 1.13 14.43
CA LYS A 5 -14.21 -0.20 14.48
C LYS A 5 -13.65 -0.63 13.12
N SER A 6 -14.22 -0.14 12.03
CA SER A 6 -13.82 -0.52 10.67
C SER A 6 -12.54 0.25 10.29
N ARG A 7 -11.42 -0.12 10.90
CA ARG A 7 -10.14 0.52 10.63
C ARG A 7 -8.97 -0.37 11.01
N LEU A 8 -7.84 -0.09 10.37
CA LEU A 8 -6.54 -0.63 10.76
C LEU A 8 -5.97 0.27 11.86
N SER A 9 -5.56 -0.32 12.97
CA SER A 9 -5.03 0.41 14.13
C SER A 9 -3.53 0.21 14.33
N GLU A 10 -2.95 -0.80 13.69
CA GLU A 10 -1.54 -1.14 13.83
C GLU A 10 -1.07 -1.81 12.54
N VAL A 11 0.17 -1.54 12.15
CA VAL A 11 0.82 -2.20 11.00
C VAL A 11 2.20 -2.68 11.43
N LYS A 12 2.48 -3.96 11.20
CA LYS A 12 3.79 -4.56 11.44
C LYS A 12 4.28 -5.27 10.18
N ILE A 13 5.56 -5.16 9.90
CA ILE A 13 6.19 -5.81 8.75
C ILE A 13 7.05 -6.95 9.27
N ASP A 14 6.73 -8.18 8.82
CA ASP A 14 7.46 -9.37 9.22
C ASP A 14 8.82 -9.45 8.52
N GLY A 15 9.77 -10.14 9.18
CA GLY A 15 11.12 -10.31 8.64
C GLY A 15 11.20 -11.12 7.36
N SER A 16 10.12 -11.82 6.96
CA SER A 16 10.06 -12.53 5.67
C SER A 16 10.09 -11.58 4.48
N ILE A 17 9.77 -10.28 4.68
CA ILE A 17 9.83 -9.28 3.63
C ILE A 17 11.24 -8.71 3.62
N VAL A 18 11.92 -8.85 2.47
CA VAL A 18 13.28 -8.31 2.30
C VAL A 18 13.18 -6.82 2.01
N LEU A 19 13.61 -6.00 2.96
CA LEU A 19 13.52 -4.54 2.86
C LEU A 19 14.83 -3.97 2.37
N SER A 20 14.73 -2.87 1.61
CA SER A 20 15.90 -2.10 1.24
C SER A 20 16.51 -1.47 2.50
N PRO A 21 17.85 -1.56 2.69
CA PRO A 21 18.50 -0.96 3.86
C PRO A 21 18.72 0.55 3.73
N SER A 22 18.34 1.17 2.61
CA SER A 22 18.60 2.60 2.43
C SER A 22 17.77 3.44 3.40
N PRO A 23 18.34 4.54 3.94
CA PRO A 23 17.59 5.44 4.83
C PRO A 23 16.33 6.03 4.16
N GLU A 24 16.41 6.33 2.86
CA GLU A 24 15.27 6.87 2.12
C GLU A 24 14.13 5.86 2.03
N ALA A 25 14.45 4.59 1.76
CA ALA A 25 13.45 3.53 1.68
C ALA A 25 12.78 3.31 3.04
N GLU A 26 13.56 3.34 4.12
CA GLU A 26 13.00 3.21 5.46
C GLU A 26 12.07 4.37 5.79
N GLN A 27 12.47 5.59 5.44
CA GLN A 27 11.63 6.77 5.66
C GLN A 27 10.33 6.68 4.87
N ASP A 28 10.38 6.21 3.63
CA ASP A 28 9.19 6.03 2.79
C ASP A 28 8.23 5.02 3.42
N ARG A 29 8.76 3.91 3.95
CA ARG A 29 7.94 2.90 4.64
C ARG A 29 7.28 3.48 5.88
N GLN A 30 8.04 4.19 6.70
CA GLN A 30 7.53 4.80 7.93
C GLN A 30 6.44 5.82 7.63
N MET A 31 6.64 6.64 6.62
CA MET A 31 5.66 7.63 6.21
C MET A 31 4.39 6.97 5.67
N ALA A 32 4.53 5.92 4.87
CA ALA A 32 3.38 5.19 4.34
C ALA A 32 2.54 4.56 5.46
N ILE A 33 3.19 3.99 6.47
CA ILE A 33 2.50 3.42 7.62
C ILE A 33 1.81 4.52 8.42
N HIS A 34 2.50 5.62 8.68
CA HIS A 34 1.93 6.75 9.41
C HIS A 34 0.68 7.29 8.72
N ASP A 35 0.76 7.53 7.41
CA ASP A 35 -0.38 8.06 6.65
C ASP A 35 -1.57 7.11 6.67
N LEU A 36 -1.29 5.81 6.54
CA LEU A 36 -2.34 4.80 6.58
C LEU A 36 -3.05 4.78 7.93
N LEU A 37 -2.29 4.83 9.02
CA LEU A 37 -2.84 4.76 10.38
C LEU A 37 -3.53 6.05 10.80
N GLU A 38 -3.14 7.17 10.23
CA GLU A 38 -3.75 8.47 10.54
C GLU A 38 -5.21 8.55 10.12
N GLY A 39 -5.58 7.86 9.02
CA GLY A 39 -6.98 7.81 8.58
C GLY A 39 -7.18 6.70 7.57
N ASN A 40 -8.08 5.76 7.90
CA ASN A 40 -8.43 4.69 6.99
C ASN A 40 -9.81 4.14 7.34
N ILE A 41 -10.44 3.47 6.37
CA ILE A 41 -11.67 2.72 6.54
C ILE A 41 -11.41 1.33 5.97
N PHE A 42 -11.47 0.33 6.83
CA PHE A 42 -11.15 -1.05 6.45
C PHE A 42 -11.99 -2.02 7.27
N SER A 43 -12.66 -2.94 6.61
CA SER A 43 -13.44 -3.98 7.29
C SER A 43 -13.30 -5.31 6.56
N LEU A 44 -13.36 -6.39 7.33
CA LEU A 44 -13.35 -7.75 6.76
C LEU A 44 -14.76 -8.18 6.40
N SER A 45 -14.88 -8.83 5.25
CA SER A 45 -16.18 -9.25 4.72
C SER A 45 -16.77 -10.48 5.43
N ASN A 46 -15.96 -11.14 6.27
CA ASN A 46 -16.39 -12.34 7.00
C ASN A 46 -17.12 -12.03 8.31
N GLY A 47 -17.40 -10.76 8.60
CA GLY A 47 -18.07 -10.36 9.82
C GLY A 47 -17.18 -10.13 11.02
N MET A 48 -15.89 -10.41 10.91
CA MET A 48 -14.92 -10.14 11.98
C MET A 48 -14.80 -8.64 12.20
N GLU A 49 -15.07 -8.19 13.43
CA GLU A 49 -15.01 -6.77 13.77
C GLU A 49 -13.60 -6.28 14.02
N GLY A 50 -13.35 -5.00 13.68
CA GLY A 50 -12.12 -4.31 14.05
C GLY A 50 -12.21 -3.64 15.41
N PRO A 51 -11.27 -2.74 15.74
CA PRO A 51 -10.14 -2.37 14.90
C PRO A 51 -9.17 -3.53 14.71
N TYR A 52 -8.39 -3.46 13.61
CA TYR A 52 -7.52 -4.58 13.24
C TYR A 52 -6.05 -4.19 13.35
N ALA A 53 -5.25 -5.12 13.90
CA ALA A 53 -3.80 -5.08 13.75
C ALA A 53 -3.46 -5.82 12.44
N LEU A 54 -2.71 -5.16 11.56
CA LEU A 54 -2.29 -5.72 10.29
C LEU A 54 -0.82 -6.13 10.36
N GLY A 55 -0.56 -7.42 10.15
CA GLY A 55 0.79 -7.92 9.92
C GLY A 55 0.98 -8.20 8.45
N LEU A 56 2.12 -7.81 7.89
CA LEU A 56 2.46 -8.06 6.50
C LEU A 56 3.64 -9.01 6.44
N SER A 57 3.48 -10.10 5.70
CA SER A 57 4.52 -11.10 5.49
C SER A 57 4.56 -11.50 4.02
N SER A 58 5.63 -12.18 3.62
CA SER A 58 5.82 -12.63 2.24
C SER A 58 5.95 -14.13 2.19
N MET A 59 5.24 -14.77 1.26
CA MET A 59 5.34 -16.20 1.03
C MET A 59 4.99 -16.52 -0.43
N ASP A 60 5.92 -17.15 -1.14
CA ASP A 60 5.70 -17.66 -2.50
C ASP A 60 5.07 -16.63 -3.44
N ASN A 61 5.71 -15.48 -3.60
CA ASN A 61 5.23 -14.40 -4.48
C ASN A 61 3.87 -13.84 -4.07
N ARG A 62 3.55 -13.94 -2.78
CA ARG A 62 2.33 -13.38 -2.21
C ARG A 62 2.65 -12.48 -1.04
N LEU A 63 1.89 -11.44 -0.91
CA LEU A 63 1.88 -10.61 0.28
C LEU A 63 0.74 -11.11 1.15
N ILE A 64 1.07 -11.51 2.38
CA ILE A 64 0.07 -12.05 3.31
C ILE A 64 -0.34 -10.93 4.26
N PHE A 65 -1.64 -10.68 4.32
CA PHE A 65 -2.26 -9.74 5.25
C PHE A 65 -2.79 -10.54 6.43
N ASP A 66 -2.10 -10.47 7.57
CA ASP A 66 -2.54 -11.12 8.80
C ASP A 66 -3.31 -10.10 9.63
N LEU A 67 -4.60 -10.31 9.80
CA LEU A 67 -5.48 -9.39 10.51
C LEU A 67 -5.91 -9.99 11.82
N SER A 68 -5.80 -9.20 12.89
CA SER A 68 -6.16 -9.63 14.24
C SER A 68 -6.93 -8.53 14.95
N ASN A 69 -7.95 -8.93 15.73
CA ASN A 69 -8.69 -7.99 16.56
C ASN A 69 -8.50 -8.27 18.07
N GLY A 70 -7.49 -9.08 18.39
CA GLY A 70 -7.20 -9.47 19.78
C GLY A 70 -7.76 -10.83 20.18
N THR A 71 -8.87 -11.26 19.56
CA THR A 71 -9.50 -12.55 19.85
C THR A 71 -9.55 -13.46 18.63
N GLN A 72 -9.67 -12.87 17.44
CA GLN A 72 -9.78 -13.58 16.19
C GLN A 72 -8.66 -13.18 15.24
N LYS A 73 -8.33 -14.08 14.31
CA LYS A 73 -7.31 -13.86 13.28
C LYS A 73 -7.84 -14.29 11.93
N PHE A 74 -7.41 -13.58 10.89
CA PHE A 74 -7.78 -13.91 9.52
C PHE A 74 -6.64 -13.51 8.58
N ALA A 75 -6.28 -14.39 7.66
CA ALA A 75 -5.21 -14.13 6.70
C ALA A 75 -5.75 -14.02 5.29
N ILE A 76 -5.23 -13.03 4.55
CA ILE A 76 -5.55 -12.84 3.14
C ILE A 76 -4.24 -12.91 2.36
N GLY A 77 -4.18 -13.77 1.34
CA GLY A 77 -3.03 -13.84 0.44
C GLY A 77 -3.28 -13.03 -0.82
N LEU A 78 -2.42 -12.06 -1.08
CA LEU A 78 -2.48 -11.22 -2.27
C LEU A 78 -1.37 -11.62 -3.23
N SER A 79 -1.72 -12.08 -4.42
CA SER A 79 -0.72 -12.38 -5.45
C SER A 79 -0.04 -11.09 -5.90
N LEU A 80 1.28 -11.07 -5.93
CA LEU A 80 2.04 -9.90 -6.33
C LEU A 80 2.22 -9.78 -7.85
N SER A 81 2.02 -10.86 -8.58
CA SER A 81 2.21 -10.85 -10.03
C SER A 81 1.44 -9.76 -10.76
N PRO A 82 0.15 -9.52 -10.49
CA PRO A 82 -0.57 -8.45 -11.18
C PRO A 82 -0.05 -7.06 -10.89
N PHE A 83 0.66 -6.88 -9.77
CA PHE A 83 1.14 -5.57 -9.32
C PHE A 83 2.53 -5.22 -9.83
N ARG A 84 3.34 -6.20 -10.24
CA ARG A 84 4.75 -5.96 -10.57
C ARG A 84 4.92 -4.91 -11.66
N ARG A 85 4.14 -4.99 -12.72
CA ARG A 85 4.23 -4.03 -13.83
C ARG A 85 3.82 -2.62 -13.39
N ILE A 86 2.70 -2.50 -12.68
CA ILE A 86 2.19 -1.21 -12.23
C ILE A 86 3.17 -0.56 -11.25
N VAL A 87 3.73 -1.34 -10.32
CA VAL A 87 4.71 -0.84 -9.36
C VAL A 87 5.97 -0.37 -10.08
N LYS A 88 6.46 -1.15 -11.03
CA LYS A 88 7.64 -0.78 -11.81
C LYS A 88 7.40 0.51 -12.59
N ASP A 89 6.28 0.59 -13.31
CA ASP A 89 5.94 1.77 -14.10
C ASP A 89 5.76 3.00 -13.20
N TYR A 90 5.15 2.82 -12.04
CA TYR A 90 4.96 3.90 -11.09
C TYR A 90 6.30 4.48 -10.60
N PHE A 91 7.25 3.61 -10.25
CA PHE A 91 8.57 4.10 -9.80
C PHE A 91 9.36 4.74 -10.92
N GLN A 92 9.23 4.25 -12.15
CA GLN A 92 9.88 4.88 -13.29
C GLN A 92 9.33 6.30 -13.52
N ILE A 93 8.02 6.49 -13.40
CA ILE A 93 7.44 7.82 -13.57
C ILE A 93 7.80 8.74 -12.38
N CYS A 94 7.95 8.19 -11.18
CA CYS A 94 8.41 8.96 -10.02
C CYS A 94 9.83 9.47 -10.25
N ASP A 95 10.71 8.64 -10.78
CA ASP A 95 12.08 9.05 -11.12
C ASP A 95 12.07 10.15 -12.20
N SER A 96 11.22 10.00 -13.21
CA SER A 96 11.05 11.03 -14.25
C SER A 96 10.55 12.34 -13.68
N TYR A 97 9.62 12.27 -12.73
CA TYR A 97 9.10 13.46 -12.05
C TYR A 97 10.20 14.18 -11.28
N ASN A 98 11.01 13.43 -10.52
CA ASN A 98 12.09 14.02 -9.73
C ASN A 98 13.13 14.72 -10.61
N LEU A 99 13.44 14.13 -11.78
CA LEU A 99 14.34 14.76 -12.74
C LEU A 99 13.71 15.99 -13.38
N ALA A 100 12.43 15.93 -13.72
CA ALA A 100 11.72 17.03 -14.37
C ALA A 100 11.62 18.26 -13.47
N VAL A 101 11.40 18.07 -12.16
CA VAL A 101 11.33 19.16 -11.19
C VAL A 101 12.62 19.98 -11.18
N GLN A 102 13.76 19.34 -11.47
CA GLN A 102 15.06 20.00 -11.45
C GLN A 102 15.40 20.71 -12.76
N SER A 103 14.87 20.26 -13.89
CA SER A 103 15.38 20.68 -15.19
C SER A 103 14.32 21.02 -16.25
N SER A 104 13.05 20.73 -16.00
CA SER A 104 12.00 20.89 -17.01
C SER A 104 11.12 22.09 -16.72
N ASN A 105 10.33 22.49 -17.73
CA ASN A 105 9.38 23.57 -17.57
C ASN A 105 8.12 23.10 -16.82
N PRO A 106 7.31 24.03 -16.28
CA PRO A 106 6.13 23.68 -15.49
C PRO A 106 5.13 22.80 -16.22
N GLN A 107 4.98 22.96 -17.54
CA GLN A 107 4.03 22.17 -18.31
C GLN A 107 4.46 20.70 -18.39
N GLN A 108 5.74 20.43 -18.58
CA GLN A 108 6.26 19.07 -18.58
C GLN A 108 6.12 18.41 -17.21
N ILE A 109 6.42 19.16 -16.15
CA ILE A 109 6.27 18.67 -14.77
C ILE A 109 4.82 18.27 -14.51
N GLU A 110 3.87 19.10 -14.91
CA GLU A 110 2.44 18.81 -14.72
C GLU A 110 2.02 17.56 -15.49
N THR A 111 2.47 17.39 -16.73
CA THR A 111 2.15 16.24 -17.56
C THR A 111 2.66 14.95 -16.88
N ILE A 112 3.89 14.95 -16.41
CA ILE A 112 4.47 13.79 -15.72
C ILE A 112 3.74 13.52 -14.41
N ASP A 113 3.38 14.55 -13.67
CA ASP A 113 2.65 14.41 -12.42
C ASP A 113 1.26 13.80 -12.62
N MET A 114 0.57 14.19 -13.70
CA MET A 114 -0.72 13.60 -14.05
C MET A 114 -0.59 12.11 -14.35
N ALA A 115 0.46 11.72 -15.07
CA ALA A 115 0.74 10.31 -15.38
C ALA A 115 1.06 9.53 -14.11
N ARG A 116 1.82 10.12 -13.19
CA ARG A 116 2.16 9.51 -11.92
C ARG A 116 0.90 9.22 -11.09
N ARG A 117 0.00 10.20 -11.00
CA ARG A 117 -1.26 10.02 -10.28
C ARG A 117 -2.15 8.98 -10.92
N ALA A 118 -2.19 8.94 -12.26
CA ALA A 118 -3.00 7.95 -12.98
C ALA A 118 -2.51 6.52 -12.69
N LEU A 119 -1.20 6.29 -12.69
CA LEU A 119 -0.63 4.98 -12.37
C LEU A 119 -0.90 4.59 -10.92
N HIS A 120 -0.78 5.55 -9.99
CA HIS A 120 -1.07 5.29 -8.59
C HIS A 120 -2.54 4.91 -8.39
N ASN A 121 -3.45 5.60 -9.06
CA ASN A 121 -4.88 5.30 -9.01
C ASN A 121 -5.18 3.92 -9.62
N GLU A 122 -4.51 3.57 -10.71
CA GLU A 122 -4.66 2.26 -11.34
C GLU A 122 -4.25 1.13 -10.40
N GLY A 123 -3.10 1.28 -9.73
CA GLY A 123 -2.65 0.30 -8.74
C GLY A 123 -3.57 0.22 -7.55
N SER A 124 -4.10 1.35 -7.09
CA SER A 124 -5.03 1.40 -5.97
C SER A 124 -6.35 0.70 -6.31
N THR A 125 -6.87 0.91 -7.51
CA THR A 125 -8.08 0.25 -8.01
C THR A 125 -7.85 -1.26 -8.09
N LEU A 126 -6.71 -1.68 -8.61
CA LEU A 126 -6.37 -3.10 -8.71
C LEU A 126 -6.33 -3.74 -7.32
N LEU A 127 -5.71 -3.05 -6.34
CA LEU A 127 -5.65 -3.55 -4.97
C LEU A 127 -7.05 -3.72 -4.39
N GLN A 128 -7.91 -2.73 -4.55
CA GLN A 128 -9.28 -2.77 -4.07
C GLN A 128 -10.04 -3.94 -4.70
N GLU A 129 -9.89 -4.13 -6.02
CA GLU A 129 -10.54 -5.21 -6.75
C GLU A 129 -10.06 -6.59 -6.28
N ARG A 130 -8.76 -6.75 -6.09
CA ARG A 130 -8.18 -8.04 -5.67
C ARG A 130 -8.56 -8.44 -4.25
N LEU A 131 -8.94 -7.47 -3.41
CA LEU A 131 -9.38 -7.74 -2.04
C LEU A 131 -10.90 -7.81 -1.91
N THR A 132 -11.66 -7.51 -2.98
CA THR A 132 -13.13 -7.57 -2.97
C THR A 132 -13.59 -8.96 -2.56
N GLY A 133 -14.58 -8.99 -1.66
CA GLY A 133 -15.11 -10.23 -1.10
C GLY A 133 -14.38 -10.72 0.14
N LYS A 134 -13.19 -10.19 0.41
CA LYS A 134 -12.42 -10.51 1.62
C LYS A 134 -12.29 -9.31 2.54
N ALA A 135 -12.04 -8.14 1.97
CA ALA A 135 -11.94 -6.89 2.72
C ALA A 135 -12.57 -5.76 1.91
N GLU A 136 -13.18 -4.83 2.62
CA GLU A 136 -13.78 -3.64 2.04
C GLU A 136 -13.06 -2.41 2.57
N MET A 137 -12.82 -1.45 1.69
CA MET A 137 -12.14 -0.20 2.06
C MET A 137 -12.55 0.91 1.10
N ASP A 138 -12.46 2.15 1.57
CA ASP A 138 -12.67 3.29 0.68
C ASP A 138 -11.44 3.46 -0.23
N PHE A 139 -11.60 4.26 -1.28
CA PHE A 139 -10.53 4.43 -2.26
C PHE A 139 -9.30 5.10 -1.66
N MET A 140 -9.49 6.02 -0.74
CA MET A 140 -8.35 6.69 -0.06
C MET A 140 -7.51 5.69 0.73
N THR A 141 -8.16 4.74 1.42
CA THR A 141 -7.46 3.66 2.12
C THR A 141 -6.71 2.78 1.12
N ALA A 142 -7.33 2.44 -0.01
CA ALA A 142 -6.68 1.65 -1.06
C ALA A 142 -5.44 2.36 -1.59
N ARG A 143 -5.50 3.67 -1.78
CA ARG A 143 -4.35 4.47 -2.22
C ARG A 143 -3.22 4.44 -1.21
N ARG A 144 -3.53 4.55 0.07
CA ARG A 144 -2.53 4.52 1.14
C ARG A 144 -1.90 3.13 1.29
N LEU A 145 -2.72 2.08 1.16
CA LEU A 145 -2.22 0.71 1.16
C LEU A 145 -1.34 0.44 -0.06
N PHE A 146 -1.72 0.95 -1.23
CA PHE A 146 -0.90 0.78 -2.43
C PHE A 146 0.45 1.47 -2.29
N THR A 147 0.50 2.65 -1.67
CA THR A 147 1.75 3.34 -1.39
C THR A 147 2.67 2.48 -0.51
N LEU A 148 2.11 1.87 0.54
CA LEU A 148 2.87 0.97 1.40
C LEU A 148 3.34 -0.26 0.63
N LEU A 149 2.47 -0.85 -0.18
CA LEU A 149 2.81 -2.01 -1.00
C LEU A 149 3.98 -1.69 -1.95
N CYS A 150 3.97 -0.53 -2.57
CA CYS A 150 5.09 -0.08 -3.41
C CYS A 150 6.39 0.00 -2.62
N ALA A 151 6.33 0.54 -1.41
CA ALA A 151 7.51 0.67 -0.56
C ALA A 151 8.08 -0.69 -0.14
N LEU A 152 7.23 -1.72 -0.09
CA LEU A 152 7.66 -3.07 0.30
C LEU A 152 8.15 -3.90 -0.89
N ILE A 153 7.49 -3.79 -2.05
CA ILE A 153 7.77 -4.65 -3.21
C ILE A 153 8.94 -4.15 -4.05
N TRP A 154 8.94 -2.87 -4.37
CA TRP A 154 9.87 -2.32 -5.37
C TRP A 154 11.32 -2.55 -4.98
N ARG A 155 11.64 -2.33 -3.73
CA ARG A 155 13.02 -2.41 -3.24
C ARG A 155 13.49 -3.85 -2.99
N ALA A 156 12.59 -4.82 -3.09
CA ALA A 156 12.93 -6.23 -2.89
C ALA A 156 13.44 -6.91 -4.16
N ASN A 157 13.38 -6.23 -5.30
CA ASN A 157 13.81 -6.79 -6.59
C ASN A 157 15.15 -6.22 -7.02
#